data_4cf76dac88a995cf44cb53cbf90dbe24
#
_entry.id   4cf76dac88a995cf44cb53cbf90dbe24
#
_cell.length_a   1.000
_cell.length_b   1.000
_cell.length_c   1.000
_cell.angle_alpha   90.00
_cell.angle_beta   90.00
_cell.angle_gamma   90.00
#
_symmetry.space_group_name_H-M   'P 1'
#
loop_
_entity.id
_entity.type
_entity.pdbx_description
1 polymer ?
#
loop_
_entity_poly.entity_id
_entity_poly.type
_entity_poly.pdbx_seq_one_letter_code
_entity_poly.pdbx_strand_id
1 'polypeptide(L)'
;LFRSRKLLKYSIKLTRYLRRIKPDYGMTNTVVFPHLAISCKMLGIKHCWFIHEIPDVTWLNLNPVFEFRFIFRAIDKLSNKILVTSRYAEFHYQKVMTSAKISSITQAVELPMTVGVDVKCDRHTRYTILLVGAFDSNKGQMELLQAVKRIVAEGKDILCYLVGPDVGFMPKCQKYIQDNGLDNNVKIVSYTQQVVSYYALADVVLVCSTFETFGRVAVEAQKCGLPLILSDVGANPERIEDGVNGLLYQKGNIAELAEKIEILRDENVRKMLSKNIDSIAIEEKYGIDNFASSFCTLLGL
;
A
#
# COMPACT_ATOMS: atom_id res chain seq x y z
N LEU A 1 -31.79 10.01 -0.93
CA LEU A 1 -32.91 9.27 -1.57
C LEU A 1 -32.53 8.64 -2.92
N PHE A 2 -31.84 9.34 -3.82
CA PHE A 2 -31.41 8.79 -5.11
C PHE A 2 -30.39 7.63 -4.98
N ARG A 3 -29.48 7.70 -4.00
CA ARG A 3 -28.52 6.63 -3.72
C ARG A 3 -29.18 5.38 -3.15
N SER A 4 -30.20 5.53 -2.29
CA SER A 4 -30.93 4.39 -1.70
C SER A 4 -31.78 3.61 -2.72
N ARG A 5 -32.42 4.29 -3.69
CA ARG A 5 -33.18 3.63 -4.78
C ARG A 5 -32.27 2.83 -5.72
N LYS A 6 -31.06 3.33 -6.04
CA LYS A 6 -30.07 2.58 -6.82
C LYS A 6 -29.57 1.37 -6.04
N LEU A 7 -29.27 1.52 -4.76
CA LEU A 7 -28.86 0.43 -3.89
C LEU A 7 -29.87 -0.71 -3.93
N LEU A 8 -31.14 -0.42 -3.69
CA LEU A 8 -32.22 -1.42 -3.72
C LEU A 8 -32.34 -2.08 -5.09
N LYS A 9 -32.36 -1.31 -6.17
CA LYS A 9 -32.48 -1.83 -7.55
C LYS A 9 -31.34 -2.80 -7.90
N TYR A 10 -30.10 -2.46 -7.57
CA TYR A 10 -28.95 -3.32 -7.86
C TYR A 10 -28.92 -4.54 -6.95
N SER A 11 -29.27 -4.42 -5.69
CA SER A 11 -29.38 -5.58 -4.79
C SER A 11 -30.46 -6.56 -5.26
N ILE A 12 -31.62 -6.08 -5.73
CA ILE A 12 -32.67 -6.96 -6.28
C ILE A 12 -32.18 -7.71 -7.52
N LYS A 13 -31.53 -7.00 -8.48
CA LYS A 13 -30.97 -7.64 -9.67
C LYS A 13 -29.95 -8.73 -9.30
N LEU A 14 -29.05 -8.41 -8.39
CA LEU A 14 -28.01 -9.31 -7.92
C LEU A 14 -28.61 -10.51 -7.18
N THR A 15 -29.62 -10.30 -6.33
CA THR A 15 -30.34 -11.38 -5.64
C THR A 15 -30.97 -12.37 -6.65
N ARG A 16 -31.59 -11.87 -7.72
CA ARG A 16 -32.13 -12.73 -8.77
C ARG A 16 -31.05 -13.54 -9.47
N TYR A 17 -29.92 -12.94 -9.76
CA TYR A 17 -28.76 -13.60 -10.37
C TYR A 17 -28.20 -14.69 -9.47
N LEU A 18 -27.91 -14.36 -8.19
CA LEU A 18 -27.39 -15.32 -7.20
C LEU A 18 -28.32 -16.50 -6.97
N ARG A 19 -29.66 -16.29 -7.01
CA ARG A 19 -30.65 -17.39 -6.92
C ARG A 19 -30.53 -18.39 -8.05
N ARG A 20 -30.04 -17.96 -9.21
CA ARG A 20 -29.82 -18.84 -10.38
C ARG A 20 -28.54 -19.63 -10.29
N ILE A 21 -27.44 -18.96 -9.91
CA ILE A 21 -26.10 -19.59 -9.88
C ILE A 21 -25.82 -20.35 -8.59
N LYS A 22 -26.57 -20.05 -7.52
CA LYS A 22 -26.49 -20.71 -6.20
C LYS A 22 -25.05 -20.84 -5.68
N PRO A 23 -24.28 -19.75 -5.52
CA PRO A 23 -22.91 -19.84 -5.01
C PRO A 23 -22.91 -20.20 -3.53
N ASP A 24 -21.91 -20.92 -3.09
CA ASP A 24 -21.72 -21.27 -1.67
C ASP A 24 -21.26 -20.07 -0.85
N TYR A 25 -20.54 -19.12 -1.49
CA TYR A 25 -19.95 -17.98 -0.85
C TYR A 25 -19.99 -16.73 -1.71
N GLY A 26 -20.19 -15.57 -1.09
CA GLY A 26 -20.05 -14.25 -1.71
C GLY A 26 -18.92 -13.46 -1.06
N MET A 27 -18.15 -12.72 -1.85
CA MET A 27 -17.10 -11.84 -1.33
C MET A 27 -17.23 -10.42 -1.85
N THR A 28 -17.20 -9.43 -0.97
CA THR A 28 -17.09 -8.01 -1.32
C THR A 28 -15.69 -7.52 -1.03
N ASN A 29 -15.01 -7.03 -2.07
CA ASN A 29 -13.60 -6.62 -2.03
C ASN A 29 -13.44 -5.09 -1.98
N THR A 30 -14.16 -4.42 -1.09
CA THR A 30 -14.08 -2.97 -0.80
C THR A 30 -15.10 -2.59 0.27
N VAL A 31 -14.90 -1.48 0.97
CA VAL A 31 -15.82 -1.01 2.01
C VAL A 31 -17.09 -0.36 1.45
N VAL A 32 -17.12 0.05 0.17
CA VAL A 32 -18.16 0.97 -0.35
C VAL A 32 -19.36 0.33 -1.05
N PHE A 33 -19.34 -0.95 -1.42
CA PHE A 33 -20.39 -1.58 -2.20
C PHE A 33 -21.12 -2.71 -1.46
N PRO A 34 -22.21 -2.43 -0.70
CA PRO A 34 -22.88 -3.43 0.13
C PRO A 34 -23.86 -4.33 -0.62
N HIS A 35 -24.04 -4.16 -1.95
CA HIS A 35 -25.06 -4.86 -2.73
C HIS A 35 -24.98 -6.38 -2.63
N LEU A 36 -23.74 -6.93 -2.73
CA LEU A 36 -23.52 -8.37 -2.66
C LEU A 36 -23.81 -8.90 -1.24
N ALA A 37 -23.32 -8.22 -0.22
CA ALA A 37 -23.55 -8.58 1.17
C ALA A 37 -25.06 -8.62 1.51
N ILE A 38 -25.81 -7.61 1.05
CA ILE A 38 -27.28 -7.57 1.20
C ILE A 38 -27.93 -8.76 0.49
N SER A 39 -27.56 -9.04 -0.75
CA SER A 39 -28.12 -10.12 -1.55
C SER A 39 -27.81 -11.50 -0.97
N CYS A 40 -26.58 -11.71 -0.49
CA CYS A 40 -26.17 -12.93 0.20
C CYS A 40 -26.98 -13.13 1.49
N LYS A 41 -27.16 -12.08 2.29
CA LYS A 41 -27.97 -12.14 3.52
C LYS A 41 -29.42 -12.52 3.23
N MET A 42 -30.02 -11.97 2.15
CA MET A 42 -31.40 -12.30 1.74
C MET A 42 -31.56 -13.75 1.29
N LEU A 43 -30.53 -14.38 0.78
CA LEU A 43 -30.54 -15.76 0.25
C LEU A 43 -29.95 -16.79 1.21
N GLY A 44 -29.46 -16.40 2.38
CA GLY A 44 -28.77 -17.28 3.30
C GLY A 44 -27.38 -17.74 2.82
N ILE A 45 -26.81 -17.08 1.83
CA ILE A 45 -25.46 -17.36 1.32
C ILE A 45 -24.44 -16.78 2.28
N LYS A 46 -23.38 -17.54 2.60
CA LYS A 46 -22.28 -17.04 3.42
C LYS A 46 -21.59 -15.86 2.71
N HIS A 47 -21.19 -14.83 3.47
CA HIS A 47 -20.57 -13.64 2.91
C HIS A 47 -19.30 -13.28 3.68
N CYS A 48 -18.23 -13.01 2.94
CA CYS A 48 -16.99 -12.43 3.45
C CYS A 48 -16.86 -10.98 2.95
N TRP A 49 -16.46 -10.10 3.84
CA TRP A 49 -16.04 -8.77 3.45
C TRP A 49 -14.53 -8.69 3.52
N PHE A 50 -13.85 -8.37 2.41
CA PHE A 50 -12.41 -8.14 2.37
C PHE A 50 -12.18 -6.63 2.20
N ILE A 51 -11.60 -6.01 3.22
CA ILE A 51 -11.48 -4.56 3.33
C ILE A 51 -10.02 -4.16 3.18
N HIS A 52 -9.75 -3.31 2.21
CA HIS A 52 -8.42 -2.78 1.91
C HIS A 52 -8.24 -1.35 2.43
N GLU A 53 -9.32 -0.64 2.70
CA GLU A 53 -9.34 0.76 3.07
C GLU A 53 -9.59 0.94 4.56
N ILE A 54 -9.18 2.09 5.11
CA ILE A 54 -9.60 2.57 6.43
C ILE A 54 -10.22 3.96 6.21
N PRO A 55 -11.53 4.04 6.04
CA PRO A 55 -12.20 5.22 5.48
C PRO A 55 -12.17 6.47 6.35
N ASP A 56 -12.08 6.34 7.67
CA ASP A 56 -12.07 7.46 8.60
C ASP A 56 -10.75 8.23 8.63
N VAL A 57 -9.72 7.71 8.00
CA VAL A 57 -8.40 8.34 7.98
C VAL A 57 -8.16 9.14 6.69
N THR A 58 -8.77 8.78 5.56
CA THR A 58 -8.19 9.23 4.29
C THR A 58 -9.14 9.72 3.20
N TRP A 59 -10.44 9.41 3.20
CA TRP A 59 -11.04 9.37 1.86
C TRP A 59 -12.38 10.02 1.67
N LEU A 60 -13.12 10.15 2.69
CA LEU A 60 -14.49 10.55 2.51
C LEU A 60 -14.69 11.88 3.22
N ASN A 61 -14.92 12.94 2.46
CA ASN A 61 -15.56 14.18 2.92
C ASN A 61 -16.98 13.90 3.48
N LEU A 62 -17.11 12.80 4.21
CA LEU A 62 -18.29 12.41 4.94
C LEU A 62 -18.10 12.89 6.38
N ASN A 63 -19.16 13.35 7.01
CA ASN A 63 -19.11 13.71 8.43
C ASN A 63 -18.72 12.44 9.23
N PRO A 64 -17.48 12.34 9.71
CA PRO A 64 -16.82 11.04 9.87
C PRO A 64 -17.45 10.15 10.92
N VAL A 65 -17.98 10.71 12.02
CA VAL A 65 -18.30 9.91 13.19
C VAL A 65 -19.63 9.16 13.08
N PHE A 66 -20.64 9.76 12.46
CA PHE A 66 -22.00 9.18 12.46
C PHE A 66 -22.21 8.22 11.27
N GLU A 67 -21.73 8.60 10.09
CA GLU A 67 -21.94 7.81 8.87
C GLU A 67 -21.11 6.53 8.84
N PHE A 68 -19.86 6.57 9.34
CA PHE A 68 -19.01 5.38 9.43
C PHE A 68 -19.56 4.34 10.41
N ARG A 69 -20.12 4.74 11.53
CA ARG A 69 -20.75 3.79 12.47
C ARG A 69 -21.87 2.99 11.84
N PHE A 70 -22.67 3.59 10.95
CA PHE A 70 -23.70 2.85 10.22
C PHE A 70 -23.11 1.87 9.20
N ILE A 71 -22.09 2.30 8.46
CA ILE A 71 -21.39 1.45 7.49
C ILE A 71 -20.79 0.24 8.21
N PHE A 72 -20.06 0.47 9.30
CA PHE A 72 -19.43 -0.60 10.05
C PHE A 72 -20.43 -1.56 10.70
N ARG A 73 -21.53 -1.05 11.25
CA ARG A 73 -22.63 -1.89 11.73
C ARG A 73 -23.28 -2.71 10.62
N ALA A 74 -23.42 -2.15 9.43
CA ALA A 74 -23.97 -2.87 8.29
C ALA A 74 -23.00 -3.98 7.83
N ILE A 75 -21.71 -3.68 7.73
CA ILE A 75 -20.66 -4.66 7.42
C ILE A 75 -20.71 -5.82 8.42
N ASP A 76 -20.72 -5.52 9.71
CA ASP A 76 -20.76 -6.53 10.78
C ASP A 76 -22.01 -7.41 10.70
N LYS A 77 -23.19 -6.82 10.51
CA LYS A 77 -24.45 -7.56 10.43
C LYS A 77 -24.62 -8.39 9.16
N LEU A 78 -24.04 -7.92 8.05
CA LEU A 78 -24.20 -8.56 6.73
C LEU A 78 -23.13 -9.63 6.45
N SER A 79 -22.04 -9.66 7.21
CA SER A 79 -20.91 -10.56 6.96
C SER A 79 -20.88 -11.75 7.93
N ASN A 80 -20.43 -12.90 7.42
CA ASN A 80 -20.04 -14.05 8.22
C ASN A 80 -18.56 -13.94 8.65
N LYS A 81 -17.72 -13.36 7.79
CA LYS A 81 -16.30 -13.09 8.02
C LYS A 81 -15.91 -11.73 7.48
N ILE A 82 -14.98 -11.07 8.14
CA ILE A 82 -14.39 -9.80 7.71
C ILE A 82 -12.88 -9.99 7.68
N LEU A 83 -12.28 -9.85 6.52
CA LEU A 83 -10.84 -9.89 6.33
C LEU A 83 -10.32 -8.49 6.11
N VAL A 84 -9.17 -8.19 6.69
CA VAL A 84 -8.45 -6.93 6.56
C VAL A 84 -6.98 -7.19 6.23
N THR A 85 -6.27 -6.20 5.74
CA THR A 85 -4.97 -6.39 5.07
C THR A 85 -3.76 -6.38 6.00
N SER A 86 -3.92 -5.97 7.26
CA SER A 86 -2.83 -5.85 8.24
C SER A 86 -3.34 -5.95 9.66
N ARG A 87 -2.46 -6.17 10.62
CA ARG A 87 -2.77 -6.11 12.05
C ARG A 87 -3.20 -4.71 12.48
N TYR A 88 -2.59 -3.68 11.87
CA TYR A 88 -3.01 -2.29 12.09
C TYR A 88 -4.47 -2.09 11.70
N ALA A 89 -4.88 -2.57 10.52
CA ALA A 89 -6.27 -2.50 10.07
C ALA A 89 -7.19 -3.34 10.97
N GLU A 90 -6.77 -4.53 11.39
CA GLU A 90 -7.53 -5.38 12.32
C GLU A 90 -7.79 -4.67 13.64
N PHE A 91 -6.74 -4.13 14.26
CA PHE A 91 -6.86 -3.39 15.52
C PHE A 91 -7.74 -2.14 15.36
N HIS A 92 -7.61 -1.41 14.24
CA HIS A 92 -8.44 -0.25 13.94
C HIS A 92 -9.92 -0.62 13.85
N TYR A 93 -10.26 -1.65 13.09
CA TYR A 93 -11.64 -2.09 12.92
C TYR A 93 -12.23 -2.71 14.18
N GLN A 94 -11.45 -3.40 15.01
CA GLN A 94 -11.88 -3.91 16.31
C GLN A 94 -12.29 -2.82 17.30
N LYS A 95 -11.77 -1.60 17.16
CA LYS A 95 -12.19 -0.44 17.98
C LYS A 95 -13.58 0.11 17.61
N VAL A 96 -13.97 -0.06 16.35
CA VAL A 96 -15.20 0.53 15.78
C VAL A 96 -16.29 -0.50 15.49
N MET A 97 -15.93 -1.77 15.40
CA MET A 97 -16.84 -2.92 15.28
C MET A 97 -16.60 -3.89 16.46
N THR A 98 -17.67 -4.36 17.06
CA THR A 98 -17.61 -5.30 18.21
C THR A 98 -17.59 -6.77 17.76
N SER A 99 -17.07 -7.04 16.58
CA SER A 99 -17.19 -8.35 15.94
C SER A 99 -15.94 -9.22 16.11
N ALA A 100 -16.12 -10.42 16.63
CA ALA A 100 -15.11 -11.50 16.62
C ALA A 100 -14.85 -12.09 15.22
N LYS A 101 -15.51 -11.56 14.18
CA LYS A 101 -15.40 -12.06 12.79
C LYS A 101 -14.25 -11.44 12.01
N ILE A 102 -13.56 -10.44 12.59
CA ILE A 102 -12.46 -9.73 11.94
C ILE A 102 -11.18 -10.55 12.09
N SER A 103 -10.44 -10.68 11.00
CA SER A 103 -9.10 -11.28 10.99
C SER A 103 -8.24 -10.60 9.94
N SER A 104 -6.98 -10.36 10.26
CA SER A 104 -6.01 -9.94 9.24
C SER A 104 -5.57 -11.11 8.37
N ILE A 105 -5.32 -10.82 7.10
CA ILE A 105 -4.75 -11.75 6.14
C ILE A 105 -3.61 -11.07 5.37
N THR A 106 -2.51 -11.78 5.21
CA THR A 106 -1.39 -11.32 4.40
C THR A 106 -1.78 -11.37 2.92
N GLN A 107 -1.74 -10.22 2.23
CA GLN A 107 -2.01 -10.18 0.80
C GLN A 107 -0.86 -10.78 0.01
N ALA A 108 -1.20 -11.43 -1.11
CA ALA A 108 -0.21 -11.78 -2.12
C ALA A 108 0.32 -10.51 -2.81
N VAL A 109 1.63 -10.46 -3.00
CA VAL A 109 2.32 -9.42 -3.75
C VAL A 109 3.24 -10.11 -4.74
N GLU A 110 2.90 -10.02 -6.01
CA GLU A 110 3.75 -10.53 -7.09
C GLU A 110 4.48 -9.37 -7.74
N LEU A 111 5.77 -9.56 -7.99
CA LEU A 111 6.53 -8.64 -8.83
C LEU A 111 6.08 -8.82 -10.29
N PRO A 112 5.84 -7.75 -11.04
CA PRO A 112 5.55 -7.88 -12.46
C PRO A 112 6.69 -8.60 -13.17
N MET A 113 6.41 -9.71 -13.84
CA MET A 113 7.42 -10.41 -14.63
C MET A 113 7.90 -9.49 -15.75
N THR A 114 9.19 -9.19 -15.77
CA THR A 114 9.85 -8.53 -16.90
C THR A 114 10.07 -9.57 -17.98
N VAL A 115 9.14 -9.72 -18.92
CA VAL A 115 9.36 -10.54 -20.10
C VAL A 115 10.32 -9.78 -21.02
N GLY A 116 11.56 -10.27 -21.12
CA GLY A 116 12.49 -9.90 -22.20
C GLY A 116 13.21 -8.56 -22.05
N VAL A 117 13.29 -7.96 -20.88
CA VAL A 117 14.17 -6.82 -20.67
C VAL A 117 15.48 -7.32 -20.09
N ASP A 118 16.47 -7.44 -20.99
CA ASP A 118 17.88 -7.48 -20.58
C ASP A 118 18.17 -6.11 -19.95
N VAL A 119 17.96 -6.02 -18.63
CA VAL A 119 18.32 -4.82 -17.86
C VAL A 119 19.84 -4.81 -17.82
N LYS A 120 20.46 -4.45 -18.96
CA LYS A 120 21.79 -3.85 -18.96
C LYS A 120 21.66 -2.50 -18.29
N CYS A 121 21.40 -2.58 -16.99
CA CYS A 121 21.42 -1.41 -16.15
C CYS A 121 22.89 -1.08 -15.95
N ASP A 122 23.39 -0.08 -16.66
CA ASP A 122 24.54 0.66 -16.18
C ASP A 122 24.14 1.17 -14.80
N ARG A 123 24.54 0.42 -13.75
CA ARG A 123 24.35 0.88 -12.37
C ARG A 123 24.93 2.28 -12.32
N HIS A 124 24.07 3.26 -12.07
CA HIS A 124 24.53 4.62 -11.91
C HIS A 124 25.62 4.66 -10.84
N THR A 125 26.68 5.43 -11.09
CA THR A 125 27.72 5.68 -10.08
C THR A 125 27.20 6.53 -8.93
N ARG A 126 25.96 7.02 -9.06
CA ARG A 126 25.29 7.90 -8.08
C ARG A 126 24.45 7.10 -7.11
N TYR A 127 24.47 7.52 -5.84
CA TYR A 127 23.52 7.01 -4.84
C TYR A 127 22.09 7.27 -5.28
N THR A 128 21.33 6.19 -5.49
CA THR A 128 20.01 6.22 -6.12
C THR A 128 18.91 5.79 -5.17
N ILE A 129 17.94 6.64 -4.99
CA ILE A 129 16.74 6.37 -4.17
C ILE A 129 15.48 6.30 -5.04
N LEU A 130 14.53 5.48 -4.63
CA LEU A 130 13.31 5.20 -5.40
C LEU A 130 12.06 5.37 -4.54
N LEU A 131 11.07 6.09 -5.05
CA LEU A 131 9.71 6.08 -4.53
C LEU A 131 8.76 5.63 -5.64
N VAL A 132 8.05 4.52 -5.40
CA VAL A 132 7.02 3.99 -6.30
C VAL A 132 5.63 4.28 -5.74
N GLY A 133 4.76 4.84 -6.56
CA GLY A 133 3.38 5.11 -6.19
C GLY A 133 2.71 6.16 -7.06
N ALA A 134 1.39 6.12 -7.17
CA ALA A 134 0.65 7.17 -7.87
C ALA A 134 1.02 8.55 -7.32
N PHE A 135 1.09 9.55 -8.21
CA PHE A 135 1.31 10.93 -7.78
C PHE A 135 0.04 11.45 -7.11
N ASP A 136 -0.01 11.23 -5.81
CA ASP A 136 -1.11 11.56 -4.91
C ASP A 136 -0.56 12.21 -3.64
N SER A 137 -1.31 13.12 -3.04
CA SER A 137 -0.92 13.80 -1.79
C SER A 137 -0.64 12.82 -0.63
N ASN A 138 -1.23 11.63 -0.70
CA ASN A 138 -1.03 10.58 0.30
C ASN A 138 0.31 9.84 0.18
N LYS A 139 0.98 9.85 -0.99
CA LYS A 139 2.20 9.05 -1.23
C LYS A 139 3.51 9.73 -0.81
N GLY A 140 3.42 10.99 -0.36
CA GLY A 140 4.54 11.69 0.27
C GLY A 140 5.66 12.12 -0.67
N GLN A 141 5.43 12.18 -2.00
CA GLN A 141 6.43 12.67 -2.96
C GLN A 141 6.96 14.05 -2.58
N MET A 142 6.09 14.95 -2.10
CA MET A 142 6.52 16.29 -1.70
C MET A 142 7.45 16.28 -0.49
N GLU A 143 7.21 15.40 0.46
CA GLU A 143 8.05 15.22 1.64
C GLU A 143 9.45 14.73 1.25
N LEU A 144 9.51 13.74 0.34
CA LEU A 144 10.77 13.26 -0.21
C LEU A 144 11.51 14.36 -0.99
N LEU A 145 10.81 15.15 -1.82
CA LEU A 145 11.42 16.25 -2.56
C LEU A 145 12.04 17.30 -1.63
N GLN A 146 11.40 17.58 -0.49
CA GLN A 146 11.95 18.50 0.53
C GLN A 146 13.21 17.92 1.19
N ALA A 147 13.25 16.62 1.46
CA ALA A 147 14.44 15.95 1.98
C ALA A 147 15.58 15.96 0.94
N VAL A 148 15.30 15.64 -0.32
CA VAL A 148 16.27 15.70 -1.42
C VAL A 148 16.84 17.12 -1.58
N LYS A 149 15.98 18.16 -1.56
CA LYS A 149 16.44 19.56 -1.59
C LYS A 149 17.46 19.86 -0.49
N ARG A 150 17.18 19.39 0.73
CA ARG A 150 18.09 19.60 1.87
C ARG A 150 19.45 18.91 1.65
N ILE A 151 19.44 17.66 1.17
CA ILE A 151 20.65 16.88 0.86
C ILE A 151 21.48 17.56 -0.22
N VAL A 152 20.82 18.01 -1.30
CA VAL A 152 21.50 18.72 -2.41
C VAL A 152 22.08 20.08 -1.95
N ALA A 153 21.36 20.81 -1.09
CA ALA A 153 21.86 22.07 -0.53
C ALA A 153 23.12 21.90 0.34
N GLU A 154 23.35 20.71 0.89
CA GLU A 154 24.57 20.33 1.59
C GLU A 154 25.71 19.91 0.64
N GLY A 155 25.52 20.06 -0.70
CA GLY A 155 26.50 19.69 -1.72
C GLY A 155 26.63 18.20 -1.99
N LYS A 156 25.69 17.37 -1.50
CA LYS A 156 25.73 15.92 -1.67
C LYS A 156 24.99 15.48 -2.94
N ASP A 157 25.64 14.61 -3.72
CA ASP A 157 25.04 14.08 -4.94
C ASP A 157 24.08 12.92 -4.63
N ILE A 158 22.89 12.98 -5.22
CA ILE A 158 21.84 11.98 -5.08
C ILE A 158 21.00 11.94 -6.35
N LEU A 159 20.52 10.76 -6.73
CA LEU A 159 19.53 10.56 -7.78
C LEU A 159 18.25 9.99 -7.19
N CYS A 160 17.13 10.65 -7.42
CA CYS A 160 15.82 10.24 -6.92
C CYS A 160 14.89 9.92 -8.07
N TYR A 161 14.38 8.71 -8.15
CA TYR A 161 13.29 8.35 -9.05
C TYR A 161 11.95 8.40 -8.33
N LEU A 162 10.99 9.13 -8.94
CA LEU A 162 9.58 9.12 -8.57
C LEU A 162 8.82 8.42 -9.69
N VAL A 163 8.28 7.23 -9.42
CA VAL A 163 7.70 6.35 -10.45
C VAL A 163 6.23 6.07 -10.15
N GLY A 164 5.32 6.40 -11.08
CA GLY A 164 3.90 6.07 -10.95
C GLY A 164 2.97 6.91 -11.78
N PRO A 165 1.69 6.53 -11.88
CA PRO A 165 0.69 7.28 -12.64
C PRO A 165 0.36 8.61 -11.96
N ASP A 166 0.02 9.62 -12.77
CA ASP A 166 -0.50 10.89 -12.27
C ASP A 166 -2.00 10.78 -11.96
N VAL A 167 -2.37 11.15 -10.74
CA VAL A 167 -3.78 11.34 -10.33
C VAL A 167 -4.06 12.79 -9.93
N GLY A 168 -3.29 13.73 -10.49
CA GLY A 168 -3.46 15.17 -10.32
C GLY A 168 -2.41 15.85 -9.42
N PHE A 169 -1.39 15.12 -8.96
CA PHE A 169 -0.37 15.66 -8.06
C PHE A 169 1.02 15.85 -8.71
N MET A 170 1.26 15.21 -9.85
CA MET A 170 2.53 15.28 -10.56
C MET A 170 2.94 16.71 -10.96
N PRO A 171 2.02 17.58 -11.46
CA PRO A 171 2.39 18.96 -11.81
C PRO A 171 2.95 19.76 -10.62
N LYS A 172 2.44 19.50 -9.41
CA LYS A 172 2.95 20.14 -8.19
C LYS A 172 4.37 19.68 -7.87
N CYS A 173 4.67 18.39 -8.08
CA CYS A 173 6.02 17.86 -7.90
C CYS A 173 6.98 18.44 -8.95
N GLN A 174 6.58 18.48 -10.22
CA GLN A 174 7.37 19.07 -11.30
C GLN A 174 7.71 20.54 -11.04
N LYS A 175 6.70 21.32 -10.66
CA LYS A 175 6.91 22.73 -10.28
C LYS A 175 7.92 22.86 -9.14
N TYR A 176 7.79 22.05 -8.10
CA TYR A 176 8.70 22.09 -6.95
C TYR A 176 10.16 21.76 -7.37
N ILE A 177 10.34 20.77 -8.25
CA ILE A 177 11.65 20.38 -8.78
C ILE A 177 12.28 21.56 -9.51
N GLN A 178 11.56 22.19 -10.44
CA GLN A 178 12.03 23.36 -11.22
C GLN A 178 12.33 24.57 -10.32
N ASP A 179 11.40 24.94 -9.44
CA ASP A 179 11.55 26.10 -8.56
C ASP A 179 12.76 25.95 -7.60
N ASN A 180 13.25 24.74 -7.37
CA ASN A 180 14.35 24.46 -6.46
C ASN A 180 15.63 23.92 -7.16
N GLY A 181 15.67 23.92 -8.51
CA GLY A 181 16.84 23.50 -9.26
C GLY A 181 17.22 22.03 -9.07
N LEU A 182 16.24 21.13 -8.87
CA LEU A 182 16.46 19.71 -8.62
C LEU A 182 16.41 18.83 -9.89
N ASP A 183 16.37 19.40 -11.08
CA ASP A 183 16.19 18.70 -12.35
C ASP A 183 17.28 17.65 -12.63
N ASN A 184 18.49 17.87 -12.12
CA ASN A 184 19.60 16.93 -12.23
C ASN A 184 19.55 15.81 -11.18
N ASN A 185 18.77 15.97 -10.11
CA ASN A 185 18.71 15.08 -8.96
C ASN A 185 17.42 14.26 -8.89
N VAL A 186 16.35 14.72 -9.56
CA VAL A 186 15.04 14.05 -9.52
C VAL A 186 14.56 13.72 -10.92
N LYS A 187 14.13 12.47 -11.12
CA LYS A 187 13.53 11.99 -12.36
C LYS A 187 12.12 11.52 -12.09
N ILE A 188 11.15 12.15 -12.73
CA ILE A 188 9.76 11.70 -12.73
C ILE A 188 9.55 10.75 -13.88
N VAL A 189 9.00 9.57 -13.55
CA VAL A 189 8.60 8.53 -14.50
C VAL A 189 7.12 8.30 -14.35
N SER A 190 6.36 8.52 -15.41
CA SER A 190 4.94 8.22 -15.46
C SER A 190 4.69 6.71 -15.33
N TYR A 191 3.44 6.27 -15.44
CA TYR A 191 3.10 4.85 -15.37
C TYR A 191 3.99 4.00 -16.30
N THR A 192 4.55 2.94 -15.74
CA THR A 192 5.36 1.96 -16.47
C THR A 192 5.02 0.54 -16.02
N GLN A 193 5.06 -0.41 -16.95
CA GLN A 193 4.99 -1.85 -16.65
C GLN A 193 6.37 -2.41 -16.24
N GLN A 194 7.44 -1.63 -16.42
CA GLN A 194 8.83 -2.04 -16.15
C GLN A 194 9.30 -1.52 -14.77
N VAL A 195 8.43 -1.52 -13.78
CA VAL A 195 8.78 -1.00 -12.43
C VAL A 195 9.95 -1.77 -11.80
N VAL A 196 10.11 -3.05 -12.12
CA VAL A 196 11.21 -3.90 -11.63
C VAL A 196 12.58 -3.37 -12.05
N SER A 197 12.68 -2.73 -13.23
CA SER A 197 13.93 -2.08 -13.68
C SER A 197 14.35 -0.95 -12.74
N TYR A 198 13.40 -0.23 -12.16
CA TYR A 198 13.69 0.83 -11.19
C TYR A 198 14.10 0.29 -9.83
N TYR A 199 13.53 -0.85 -9.40
CA TYR A 199 14.05 -1.56 -8.23
C TYR A 199 15.50 -2.01 -8.43
N ALA A 200 15.85 -2.51 -9.63
CA ALA A 200 17.22 -2.92 -9.93
C ALA A 200 18.23 -1.76 -9.97
N LEU A 201 17.77 -0.52 -10.24
CA LEU A 201 18.59 0.70 -10.23
C LEU A 201 18.76 1.28 -8.83
N ALA A 202 17.83 1.00 -7.91
CA ALA A 202 17.77 1.65 -6.63
C ALA A 202 18.78 1.05 -5.63
N ASP A 203 19.37 1.91 -4.82
CA ASP A 203 20.11 1.54 -3.61
C ASP A 203 19.19 1.42 -2.40
N VAL A 204 18.11 2.23 -2.38
CA VAL A 204 17.15 2.32 -1.27
C VAL A 204 15.76 2.63 -1.82
N VAL A 205 14.73 2.00 -1.26
CA VAL A 205 13.34 2.30 -1.57
C VAL A 205 12.67 3.04 -0.43
N LEU A 206 11.90 4.08 -0.77
CA LEU A 206 11.20 4.92 0.20
C LEU A 206 9.69 4.78 0.07
N VAL A 207 9.00 4.67 1.20
CA VAL A 207 7.55 4.75 1.30
C VAL A 207 7.21 5.87 2.28
N CYS A 208 6.97 7.06 1.74
CA CYS A 208 6.71 8.28 2.50
C CYS A 208 5.21 8.56 2.68
N SER A 209 4.37 7.54 2.57
CA SER A 209 2.92 7.67 2.64
C SER A 209 2.45 8.35 3.91
N THR A 210 1.40 9.18 3.81
CA THR A 210 0.74 9.77 5.00
C THR A 210 -0.09 8.73 5.74
N PHE A 211 -0.46 7.68 5.04
CA PHE A 211 -1.19 6.55 5.57
C PHE A 211 -1.00 5.32 4.67
N GLU A 212 -0.87 4.14 5.27
CA GLU A 212 -0.74 2.88 4.55
C GLU A 212 -1.51 1.77 5.25
N THR A 213 -2.32 1.02 4.50
CA THR A 213 -3.10 -0.11 5.04
C THR A 213 -2.38 -1.43 4.96
N PHE A 214 -1.46 -1.57 4.00
CA PHE A 214 -0.69 -2.80 3.80
C PHE A 214 0.78 -2.53 3.46
N GLY A 215 1.08 -1.66 2.47
CA GLY A 215 2.46 -1.37 2.06
C GLY A 215 3.00 -2.33 1.00
N ARG A 216 2.31 -2.48 -0.13
CA ARG A 216 2.76 -3.35 -1.25
C ARG A 216 4.18 -3.04 -1.71
N VAL A 217 4.49 -1.75 -1.89
CA VAL A 217 5.81 -1.28 -2.34
C VAL A 217 6.93 -1.72 -1.39
N ALA A 218 6.68 -1.74 -0.09
CA ALA A 218 7.65 -2.23 0.88
C ALA A 218 7.92 -3.73 0.68
N VAL A 219 6.89 -4.54 0.43
CA VAL A 219 7.05 -5.97 0.14
C VAL A 219 7.77 -6.19 -1.20
N GLU A 220 7.44 -5.42 -2.22
CA GLU A 220 8.10 -5.48 -3.53
C GLU A 220 9.60 -5.19 -3.41
N ALA A 221 9.98 -4.15 -2.65
CA ALA A 221 11.38 -3.82 -2.38
C ALA A 221 12.11 -4.92 -1.59
N GLN A 222 11.46 -5.51 -0.58
CA GLN A 222 12.03 -6.63 0.18
C GLN A 222 12.25 -7.88 -0.69
N LYS A 223 11.34 -8.19 -1.62
CA LYS A 223 11.54 -9.27 -2.60
C LYS A 223 12.74 -9.01 -3.51
N CYS A 224 13.07 -7.74 -3.75
CA CYS A 224 14.27 -7.33 -4.47
C CYS A 224 15.52 -7.23 -3.58
N GLY A 225 15.44 -7.55 -2.29
CA GLY A 225 16.55 -7.46 -1.33
C GLY A 225 16.99 -6.03 -1.01
N LEU A 226 16.15 -5.03 -1.28
CA LEU A 226 16.47 -3.61 -1.10
C LEU A 226 16.12 -3.11 0.29
N PRO A 227 17.02 -2.35 0.95
CA PRO A 227 16.72 -1.70 2.21
C PRO A 227 15.67 -0.61 2.04
N LEU A 228 14.89 -0.38 3.07
CA LEU A 228 13.72 0.49 3.07
C LEU A 228 13.87 1.66 4.04
N ILE A 229 13.30 2.81 3.67
CA ILE A 229 12.97 3.90 4.60
C ILE A 229 11.45 4.09 4.54
N LEU A 230 10.76 3.90 5.65
CA LEU A 230 9.31 3.97 5.72
C LEU A 230 8.87 5.04 6.73
N SER A 231 7.80 5.77 6.39
CA SER A 231 7.11 6.58 7.40
C SER A 231 6.47 5.70 8.48
N ASP A 232 6.46 6.14 9.73
CA ASP A 232 5.97 5.41 10.91
C ASP A 232 4.43 5.39 11.03
N VAL A 233 3.73 5.22 9.91
CA VAL A 233 2.27 5.30 9.84
C VAL A 233 1.61 4.01 9.38
N GLY A 234 0.39 3.78 9.88
CA GLY A 234 -0.44 2.67 9.42
C GLY A 234 0.25 1.32 9.58
N ALA A 235 0.25 0.54 8.50
CA ALA A 235 0.88 -0.78 8.46
C ALA A 235 2.37 -0.76 8.12
N ASN A 236 2.99 0.39 7.86
CA ASN A 236 4.42 0.47 7.52
C ASN A 236 5.33 -0.16 8.59
N PRO A 237 5.13 0.09 9.91
CA PRO A 237 5.94 -0.55 10.95
C PRO A 237 5.83 -2.08 11.00
N GLU A 238 4.81 -2.68 10.36
CA GLU A 238 4.70 -4.13 10.26
C GLU A 238 5.56 -4.73 9.15
N ARG A 239 6.15 -3.90 8.29
CA ARG A 239 6.93 -4.33 7.12
C ARG A 239 8.41 -4.50 7.41
N ILE A 240 8.94 -3.78 8.38
CA ILE A 240 10.36 -3.82 8.76
C ILE A 240 10.53 -3.92 10.27
N GLU A 241 11.69 -4.36 10.68
CA GLU A 241 12.23 -4.17 12.02
C GLU A 241 13.23 -3.02 11.94
N ASP A 242 12.91 -1.90 12.63
CA ASP A 242 13.67 -0.66 12.55
C ASP A 242 15.11 -0.86 12.97
N GLY A 243 16.06 -0.36 12.16
CA GLY A 243 17.49 -0.54 12.35
C GLY A 243 18.04 -1.91 11.98
N VAL A 244 17.20 -2.91 11.66
CA VAL A 244 17.60 -4.28 11.35
C VAL A 244 17.54 -4.56 9.84
N ASN A 245 16.39 -4.37 9.20
CA ASN A 245 16.19 -4.61 7.78
C ASN A 245 15.57 -3.42 7.03
N GLY A 246 15.52 -2.25 7.67
CA GLY A 246 15.05 -0.99 7.14
C GLY A 246 15.06 0.07 8.23
N LEU A 247 14.66 1.29 7.90
CA LEU A 247 14.61 2.41 8.84
C LEU A 247 13.21 3.03 8.85
N LEU A 248 12.71 3.37 10.04
CA LEU A 248 11.52 4.19 10.21
C LEU A 248 11.92 5.66 10.41
N TYR A 249 11.07 6.56 9.97
CA TYR A 249 11.15 7.98 10.28
C TYR A 249 9.77 8.52 10.67
N GLN A 250 9.75 9.52 11.53
CA GLN A 250 8.51 10.18 11.95
C GLN A 250 7.89 10.94 10.76
N LYS A 251 6.66 10.58 10.40
CA LYS A 251 5.93 11.23 9.31
C LYS A 251 5.88 12.75 9.48
N GLY A 252 6.28 13.47 8.42
CA GLY A 252 6.37 14.92 8.42
C GLY A 252 7.70 15.49 8.92
N ASN A 253 8.57 14.67 9.49
CA ASN A 253 9.91 15.08 9.93
C ASN A 253 10.92 15.01 8.78
N ILE A 254 10.96 16.08 7.96
CA ILE A 254 11.84 16.17 6.78
C ILE A 254 13.33 16.06 7.17
N ALA A 255 13.69 16.57 8.34
CA ALA A 255 15.09 16.52 8.81
C ALA A 255 15.52 15.08 9.08
N GLU A 256 14.68 14.32 9.78
CA GLU A 256 14.93 12.91 10.06
C GLU A 256 14.90 12.06 8.77
N LEU A 257 13.95 12.32 7.86
CA LEU A 257 13.95 11.64 6.56
C LEU A 257 15.26 11.86 5.80
N ALA A 258 15.75 13.09 5.73
CA ALA A 258 17.04 13.39 5.10
C ALA A 258 18.21 12.68 5.82
N GLU A 259 18.21 12.66 7.14
CA GLU A 259 19.21 11.93 7.96
C GLU A 259 19.17 10.41 7.67
N LYS A 260 17.99 9.77 7.64
CA LYS A 260 17.86 8.34 7.31
C LYS A 260 18.37 8.04 5.89
N ILE A 261 18.08 8.92 4.92
CA ILE A 261 18.61 8.80 3.56
C ILE A 261 20.15 8.86 3.58
N GLU A 262 20.73 9.77 4.36
CA GLU A 262 22.18 9.92 4.45
C GLU A 262 22.86 8.75 5.20
N ILE A 263 22.23 8.18 6.22
CA ILE A 263 22.70 6.96 6.86
C ILE A 263 22.82 5.81 5.83
N LEU A 264 21.85 5.68 4.94
CA LEU A 264 21.87 4.64 3.89
C LEU A 264 22.72 5.01 2.67
N ARG A 265 23.39 6.17 2.67
CA ARG A 265 24.45 6.46 1.69
C ARG A 265 25.67 5.57 1.90
N ASP A 266 25.96 5.15 3.12
CA ASP A 266 27.01 4.19 3.41
C ASP A 266 26.63 2.80 2.88
N GLU A 267 27.41 2.31 1.94
CA GLU A 267 27.18 1.00 1.30
C GLU A 267 27.25 -0.16 2.32
N ASN A 268 28.08 -0.05 3.35
CA ASN A 268 28.20 -1.10 4.38
C ASN A 268 26.92 -1.19 5.22
N VAL A 269 26.31 -0.02 5.54
CA VAL A 269 25.01 0.03 6.24
C VAL A 269 23.92 -0.56 5.36
N ARG A 270 23.87 -0.20 4.07
CA ARG A 270 22.91 -0.81 3.13
C ARG A 270 23.08 -2.33 3.06
N LYS A 271 24.30 -2.82 2.88
CA LYS A 271 24.61 -4.26 2.83
C LYS A 271 24.20 -4.99 4.11
N MET A 272 24.44 -4.36 5.28
CA MET A 272 24.03 -4.91 6.56
C MET A 272 22.50 -5.07 6.63
N LEU A 273 21.73 -4.04 6.29
CA LEU A 273 20.26 -4.11 6.30
C LEU A 273 19.74 -5.10 5.25
N SER A 274 20.28 -5.07 4.02
CA SER A 274 19.89 -6.00 2.95
C SER A 274 20.13 -7.47 3.32
N LYS A 275 21.22 -7.77 4.02
CA LYS A 275 21.52 -9.14 4.47
C LYS A 275 20.47 -9.69 5.45
N ASN A 276 19.82 -8.80 6.18
CA ASN A 276 18.76 -9.17 7.12
C ASN A 276 17.37 -9.26 6.46
N ILE A 277 17.28 -9.05 5.14
CA ILE A 277 16.06 -9.27 4.36
C ILE A 277 16.11 -10.71 3.84
N ASP A 278 15.34 -11.61 4.47
CA ASP A 278 15.17 -12.96 3.97
C ASP A 278 14.16 -12.97 2.81
N SER A 279 14.67 -12.78 1.58
CA SER A 279 13.84 -12.72 0.39
C SER A 279 13.05 -14.01 0.13
N ILE A 280 13.55 -15.17 0.57
CA ILE A 280 12.84 -16.45 0.44
C ILE A 280 11.65 -16.48 1.39
N ALA A 281 11.87 -16.17 2.66
CA ALA A 281 10.77 -16.08 3.63
C ALA A 281 9.74 -15.00 3.25
N ILE A 282 10.18 -13.89 2.64
CA ILE A 282 9.30 -12.85 2.11
C ILE A 282 8.47 -13.41 0.92
N GLU A 283 9.10 -14.16 0.00
CA GLU A 283 8.39 -14.78 -1.13
C GLU A 283 7.34 -15.79 -0.64
N GLU A 284 7.69 -16.66 0.29
CA GLU A 284 6.76 -17.61 0.89
C GLU A 284 5.59 -16.89 1.59
N LYS A 285 5.91 -15.90 2.43
CA LYS A 285 4.92 -15.17 3.23
C LYS A 285 3.92 -14.38 2.37
N TYR A 286 4.39 -13.76 1.29
CA TYR A 286 3.59 -12.88 0.42
C TYR A 286 3.30 -13.52 -0.94
N GLY A 287 3.53 -14.82 -1.10
CA GLY A 287 3.19 -15.59 -2.29
C GLY A 287 1.70 -15.89 -2.38
N ILE A 288 1.24 -16.20 -3.60
CA ILE A 288 -0.16 -16.50 -3.88
C ILE A 288 -0.65 -17.76 -3.16
N ASP A 289 0.20 -18.76 -3.03
CA ASP A 289 -0.15 -20.05 -2.39
C ASP A 289 -0.42 -19.87 -0.89
N ASN A 290 0.41 -19.10 -0.19
CA ASN A 290 0.17 -18.77 1.21
C ASN A 290 -1.10 -17.94 1.40
N PHE A 291 -1.34 -16.96 0.51
CA PHE A 291 -2.57 -16.19 0.53
C PHE A 291 -3.79 -17.10 0.33
N ALA A 292 -3.78 -17.97 -0.69
CA ALA A 292 -4.88 -18.86 -1.01
C ALA A 292 -5.16 -19.84 0.15
N SER A 293 -4.14 -20.49 0.69
CA SER A 293 -4.25 -21.40 1.84
C SER A 293 -4.82 -20.70 3.08
N SER A 294 -4.28 -19.52 3.43
CA SER A 294 -4.76 -18.72 4.54
C SER A 294 -6.20 -18.26 4.34
N PHE A 295 -6.55 -17.86 3.12
CA PHE A 295 -7.89 -17.44 2.76
C PHE A 295 -8.90 -18.57 2.91
N CYS A 296 -8.61 -19.76 2.36
CA CYS A 296 -9.45 -20.94 2.51
C CYS A 296 -9.64 -21.32 3.98
N THR A 297 -8.55 -21.37 4.74
CA THR A 297 -8.60 -21.69 6.18
C THR A 297 -9.49 -20.71 6.94
N LEU A 298 -9.35 -19.40 6.71
CA LEU A 298 -10.13 -18.37 7.39
C LEU A 298 -11.63 -18.41 7.03
N LEU A 299 -11.98 -18.90 5.86
CA LEU A 299 -13.37 -19.05 5.41
C LEU A 299 -13.97 -20.42 5.71
N GLY A 300 -13.15 -21.41 6.10
CA GLY A 300 -13.57 -22.80 6.34
C GLY A 300 -13.96 -23.51 5.04
N LEU A 301 -13.12 -23.30 3.99
CA LEU A 301 -13.24 -23.90 2.68
C LEU A 301 -12.26 -25.06 2.51
#